data_cfa737a114d929a0995bcaf7f885cb9f
#
_entry.id   cfa737a114d929a0995bcaf7f885cb9f
#
_cell.length_a   1.000
_cell.length_b   1.000
_cell.length_c   1.000
_cell.angle_alpha   90.00
_cell.angle_beta   90.00
_cell.angle_gamma   90.00
#
_symmetry.space_group_name_H-M   'P 1'
#
loop_
_entity.id
_entity.type
_entity.pdbx_description
1 polymer ?
#
loop_
_entity_poly.entity_id
_entity_poly.type
_entity_poly.pdbx_seq_one_letter_code
_entity_poly.pdbx_strand_id
1 'polypeptide(L)'
;MMLMGLFFSVSSCDYLAVSDQMSGGLQNTDQIFENVSYTKRWYANVFAGIPDYSGINSLNVGAFKNPWAAICDELVVGYGNAAKGNNSDKNAATAGFHRYGDCYKYIRQANIFLEKAHVITTSGTQGDKLEEDELNEMRANVRFMRAFYNYLLFEQYGPIILVKDKVYEATETQDVPRNTVDEVIEYIDQELREVANELPQEPMHENESYRVWPTKGVALAVRAKLWLYAASPLLNGGYREALSLTNPDGTRLFPDRDDNKWNTALSACKDFIDYAEAGNRYELYKEYTTSSTGEQILDVDASVYNLFQKYNKEIIWGTANNDWGGLDGDAFDRRIVPRCEKNGLGSTGVTQELVDAFYMNDGLPIKETDYLPKSTLYKEDGYGTYKDNNDGK
;
A
#
# COMPACT_ATOMS: atom_id res chain seq x y z
N MET A 1 -36.78 39.89 50.39
CA MET A 1 -35.58 39.86 49.57
C MET A 1 -35.67 38.57 48.73
N MET A 2 -36.17 38.73 47.49
CA MET A 2 -36.57 37.63 46.62
C MET A 2 -35.50 37.44 45.55
N LEU A 3 -34.77 36.32 45.63
CA LEU A 3 -33.70 36.02 44.66
C LEU A 3 -34.33 35.40 43.40
N MET A 4 -34.31 36.17 42.32
CA MET A 4 -34.82 35.76 41.00
C MET A 4 -33.68 35.04 40.28
N GLY A 5 -33.74 33.70 40.19
CA GLY A 5 -32.79 32.87 39.45
C GLY A 5 -33.05 33.02 37.95
N LEU A 6 -32.08 33.58 37.20
CA LEU A 6 -32.06 33.57 35.76
C LEU A 6 -31.62 32.18 35.27
N PHE A 7 -32.55 31.42 34.71
CA PHE A 7 -32.23 30.24 33.87
C PHE A 7 -31.78 30.73 32.51
N PHE A 8 -30.47 30.67 32.23
CA PHE A 8 -29.97 30.73 30.88
C PHE A 8 -30.12 29.35 30.24
N SER A 9 -31.13 29.22 29.43
CA SER A 9 -31.20 28.09 28.49
C SER A 9 -30.18 28.34 27.37
N VAL A 10 -29.04 27.69 27.45
CA VAL A 10 -28.08 27.65 26.35
C VAL A 10 -28.62 26.68 25.28
N SER A 11 -29.37 27.26 24.33
CA SER A 11 -29.63 26.55 23.07
C SER A 11 -28.34 26.61 22.23
N SER A 12 -27.42 25.68 22.52
CA SER A 12 -26.09 25.62 21.88
C SER A 12 -26.10 24.85 20.56
N CYS A 13 -27.24 24.36 20.11
CA CYS A 13 -27.29 23.52 18.92
C CYS A 13 -27.39 24.26 17.59
N ASP A 14 -27.81 25.54 17.62
CA ASP A 14 -28.03 26.28 16.37
C ASP A 14 -26.84 27.16 15.93
N TYR A 15 -25.88 27.40 16.82
CA TYR A 15 -24.73 28.26 16.51
C TYR A 15 -23.68 27.55 15.59
N LEU A 16 -23.73 26.23 15.47
CA LEU A 16 -22.87 25.45 14.57
C LEU A 16 -23.61 24.97 13.30
N ALA A 17 -24.89 25.23 13.19
CA ALA A 17 -25.62 25.02 11.94
C ALA A 17 -25.31 26.18 10.98
N VAL A 18 -24.26 26.02 10.22
CA VAL A 18 -23.90 26.94 9.13
C VAL A 18 -25.00 26.84 8.07
N SER A 19 -25.78 27.89 7.86
CA SER A 19 -26.78 27.89 6.78
C SER A 19 -26.09 27.74 5.44
N ASP A 20 -26.78 27.14 4.46
CA ASP A 20 -26.26 26.92 3.10
C ASP A 20 -25.70 28.19 2.45
N GLN A 21 -26.20 29.36 2.84
CA GLN A 21 -25.72 30.67 2.40
C GLN A 21 -24.41 31.10 3.09
N MET A 22 -24.19 30.70 4.35
CA MET A 22 -22.95 31.01 5.09
C MET A 22 -21.84 30.00 4.82
N SER A 23 -22.19 28.80 4.38
CA SER A 23 -21.23 27.74 4.04
C SER A 23 -20.52 27.95 2.71
N GLY A 24 -20.81 29.04 2.00
CA GLY A 24 -20.17 29.30 0.70
C GLY A 24 -20.46 28.27 -0.37
N GLY A 25 -21.61 27.60 -0.28
CA GLY A 25 -22.01 26.54 -1.19
C GLY A 25 -21.49 25.15 -0.81
N LEU A 26 -21.08 24.93 0.44
CA LEU A 26 -20.82 23.59 0.97
C LEU A 26 -22.11 22.79 0.95
N GLN A 27 -22.13 21.76 0.14
CA GLN A 27 -23.29 20.89 -0.01
C GLN A 27 -23.26 19.81 1.08
N ASN A 28 -24.45 19.37 1.52
CA ASN A 28 -24.54 18.17 2.33
C ASN A 28 -24.21 16.93 1.47
N THR A 29 -23.98 15.81 2.14
CA THR A 29 -23.55 14.57 1.46
C THR A 29 -24.54 14.13 0.38
N ASP A 30 -25.86 14.31 0.58
CA ASP A 30 -26.86 13.90 -0.40
C ASP A 30 -26.78 14.77 -1.66
N GLN A 31 -26.65 16.09 -1.52
CA GLN A 31 -26.47 17.00 -2.65
C GLN A 31 -25.20 16.71 -3.47
N ILE A 32 -24.14 16.21 -2.82
CA ILE A 32 -22.92 15.79 -3.53
C ILE A 32 -23.23 14.67 -4.51
N PHE A 33 -24.00 13.66 -4.09
CA PHE A 33 -24.30 12.50 -4.91
C PHE A 33 -25.44 12.72 -5.93
N GLU A 34 -26.12 13.88 -5.89
CA GLU A 34 -27.02 14.34 -6.96
C GLU A 34 -26.27 15.02 -8.13
N ASN A 35 -24.97 15.23 -8.01
CA ASN A 35 -24.16 15.92 -9.02
C ASN A 35 -23.03 15.02 -9.52
N VAL A 36 -22.99 14.76 -10.84
CA VAL A 36 -22.01 13.88 -11.48
C VAL A 36 -20.57 14.29 -11.17
N SER A 37 -20.24 15.57 -11.30
CA SER A 37 -18.88 16.07 -11.06
C SER A 37 -18.44 15.87 -9.61
N TYR A 38 -19.33 16.12 -8.66
CA TYR A 38 -19.02 15.93 -7.23
C TYR A 38 -18.96 14.45 -6.86
N THR A 39 -19.83 13.61 -7.40
CA THR A 39 -19.77 12.14 -7.26
C THR A 39 -18.43 11.60 -7.76
N LYS A 40 -17.99 12.02 -8.96
CA LYS A 40 -16.70 11.61 -9.53
C LYS A 40 -15.50 12.14 -8.73
N ARG A 41 -15.58 13.34 -8.14
CA ARG A 41 -14.55 13.84 -7.23
C ARG A 41 -14.48 13.05 -5.93
N TRP A 42 -15.63 12.68 -5.38
CA TRP A 42 -15.66 11.81 -4.19
C TRP A 42 -15.02 10.45 -4.48
N TYR A 43 -15.43 9.85 -5.61
CA TYR A 43 -14.83 8.61 -6.10
C TYR A 43 -13.30 8.72 -6.22
N ALA A 44 -12.80 9.74 -6.91
CA ALA A 44 -11.35 9.97 -7.04
C ALA A 44 -10.65 10.12 -5.67
N ASN A 45 -11.31 10.77 -4.70
CA ASN A 45 -10.74 10.94 -3.37
C ASN A 45 -10.61 9.63 -2.58
N VAL A 46 -11.39 8.59 -2.91
CA VAL A 46 -11.22 7.27 -2.30
C VAL A 46 -9.83 6.68 -2.60
N PHE A 47 -9.20 7.05 -3.72
CA PHE A 47 -7.87 6.59 -4.11
C PHE A 47 -6.72 7.39 -3.48
N ALA A 48 -7.01 8.48 -2.80
CA ALA A 48 -5.96 9.35 -2.23
C ALA A 48 -5.15 8.71 -1.08
N GLY A 49 -5.60 7.56 -0.57
CA GLY A 49 -4.89 6.78 0.45
C GLY A 49 -4.00 5.66 -0.12
N ILE A 50 -3.77 5.60 -1.43
CA ILE A 50 -2.81 4.65 -1.99
C ILE A 50 -1.40 5.05 -1.56
N PRO A 51 -0.61 4.11 -0.97
CA PRO A 51 0.74 4.41 -0.51
C PRO A 51 1.67 4.82 -1.65
N ASP A 52 2.43 5.87 -1.41
CA ASP A 52 3.54 6.28 -2.27
C ASP A 52 4.85 5.70 -1.71
N TYR A 53 5.31 4.63 -2.32
CA TYR A 53 6.54 3.95 -1.92
C TYR A 53 7.79 4.44 -2.66
N SER A 54 7.69 5.44 -3.51
CA SER A 54 8.83 6.01 -4.23
C SER A 54 9.79 6.77 -3.31
N GLY A 55 9.28 7.38 -2.25
CA GLY A 55 10.05 8.19 -1.32
C GLY A 55 10.75 7.38 -0.22
N ILE A 56 11.78 6.62 -0.57
CA ILE A 56 12.57 5.82 0.40
C ILE A 56 13.31 6.67 1.44
N ASN A 57 13.51 7.94 1.18
CA ASN A 57 14.19 8.90 2.05
C ASN A 57 13.26 9.82 2.81
N SER A 58 11.98 9.57 2.79
CA SER A 58 11.03 10.51 3.36
C SER A 58 11.33 10.76 4.84
N LEU A 59 11.81 11.94 5.14
CA LEU A 59 11.97 12.47 6.49
C LEU A 59 10.61 12.64 7.17
N ASN A 60 9.59 12.88 6.37
CA ASN A 60 8.19 12.94 6.75
C ASN A 60 7.54 11.60 6.45
N VAL A 61 7.72 10.67 7.35
CA VAL A 61 7.01 9.40 7.34
C VAL A 61 5.53 9.67 7.59
N GLY A 62 4.81 10.03 6.54
CA GLY A 62 3.34 10.09 6.58
C GLY A 62 2.74 8.67 6.50
N ALA A 63 1.45 8.57 6.78
CA ALA A 63 0.72 7.30 6.81
C ALA A 63 0.89 6.43 5.55
N PHE A 64 1.10 7.06 4.40
CA PHE A 64 1.21 6.39 3.10
C PHE A 64 2.57 6.55 2.44
N LYS A 65 3.61 6.87 3.20
CA LYS A 65 4.99 6.89 2.72
C LYS A 65 5.69 5.55 2.98
N ASN A 66 6.87 5.39 2.41
CA ASN A 66 7.64 4.15 2.54
C ASN A 66 8.70 4.25 3.66
N PRO A 67 8.42 3.78 4.88
CA PRO A 67 9.43 3.66 5.91
C PRO A 67 10.24 2.36 5.83
N TRP A 68 9.74 1.37 5.07
CA TRP A 68 10.13 -0.03 5.21
C TRP A 68 11.58 -0.27 4.89
N ALA A 69 12.08 0.29 3.79
CA ALA A 69 13.48 0.12 3.39
C ALA A 69 14.49 0.64 4.43
N ALA A 70 14.10 1.63 5.24
CA ALA A 70 14.95 2.22 6.27
C ALA A 70 14.80 1.57 7.66
N ILE A 71 13.82 0.69 7.86
CA ILE A 71 13.57 0.00 9.13
C ILE A 71 13.72 -1.53 9.04
N CYS A 72 14.08 -2.03 7.88
CA CYS A 72 14.53 -3.40 7.67
C CYS A 72 16.03 -3.44 7.35
N ASP A 73 16.57 -4.60 7.04
CA ASP A 73 17.99 -4.81 6.77
C ASP A 73 18.42 -4.47 5.33
N GLU A 74 17.70 -3.56 4.65
CA GLU A 74 18.00 -3.18 3.27
C GLU A 74 18.86 -1.93 3.19
N LEU A 75 18.47 -0.85 3.89
CA LEU A 75 19.13 0.44 3.81
C LEU A 75 19.59 0.97 5.17
N VAL A 76 20.70 1.68 5.14
CA VAL A 76 21.15 2.54 6.23
C VAL A 76 20.98 3.99 5.79
N VAL A 77 20.12 4.72 6.49
CA VAL A 77 19.88 6.15 6.25
C VAL A 77 20.43 6.95 7.43
N GLY A 78 21.48 7.72 7.19
CA GLY A 78 22.23 8.44 8.23
C GLY A 78 21.63 9.79 8.63
N TYR A 79 20.37 10.11 8.27
CA TYR A 79 19.78 11.41 8.54
C TYR A 79 18.25 11.32 8.76
N GLY A 80 17.71 12.34 9.42
CA GLY A 80 16.27 12.49 9.64
C GLY A 80 15.65 11.41 10.52
N ASN A 81 14.34 11.29 10.45
CA ASN A 81 13.58 10.32 11.24
C ASN A 81 13.80 8.87 10.75
N ALA A 82 14.16 8.69 9.49
CA ALA A 82 14.52 7.38 8.95
C ALA A 82 15.78 6.80 9.60
N ALA A 83 16.75 7.64 10.00
CA ALA A 83 17.95 7.22 10.74
C ALA A 83 17.63 6.56 12.10
N LYS A 84 16.41 6.76 12.61
CA LYS A 84 15.91 6.18 13.85
C LYS A 84 15.02 4.95 13.60
N GLY A 85 14.91 4.52 12.36
CA GLY A 85 14.01 3.43 11.96
C GLY A 85 14.26 2.14 12.72
N ASN A 86 15.52 1.78 12.91
CA ASN A 86 15.93 0.55 13.60
C ASN A 86 16.01 0.69 15.12
N ASN A 87 15.55 1.79 15.70
CA ASN A 87 15.48 1.94 17.14
C ASN A 87 14.30 1.16 17.71
N SER A 88 14.52 0.53 18.86
CA SER A 88 13.50 -0.25 19.58
C SER A 88 12.34 0.58 20.15
N ASP A 89 12.33 1.89 19.95
CA ASP A 89 11.29 2.81 20.42
C ASP A 89 10.05 2.86 19.48
N LYS A 90 10.09 2.14 18.36
CA LYS A 90 8.97 2.08 17.42
C LYS A 90 7.90 1.09 17.90
N ASN A 91 6.69 1.60 18.03
CA ASN A 91 5.50 0.80 18.37
C ASN A 91 4.25 1.43 17.75
N ALA A 92 3.11 0.76 17.87
CA ALA A 92 1.85 1.20 17.27
C ALA A 92 1.38 2.59 17.73
N ALA A 93 1.89 3.12 18.85
CA ALA A 93 1.52 4.45 19.36
C ALA A 93 2.54 5.55 19.01
N THR A 94 3.78 5.20 18.72
CA THR A 94 4.88 6.18 18.57
C THR A 94 5.55 6.19 17.21
N ALA A 95 5.27 5.22 16.36
CA ALA A 95 5.79 5.20 15.00
C ALA A 95 5.21 6.35 14.18
N GLY A 96 6.02 7.18 13.55
CA GLY A 96 5.59 8.34 12.77
C GLY A 96 4.88 8.02 11.44
N PHE A 97 4.59 6.75 11.17
CA PHE A 97 3.96 6.25 9.93
C PHE A 97 2.67 5.46 10.22
N HIS A 98 1.87 5.93 11.18
CA HIS A 98 0.58 5.35 11.47
C HIS A 98 -0.38 5.48 10.30
N ARG A 99 -1.01 4.36 9.94
CA ARG A 99 -2.06 4.31 8.92
C ARG A 99 -3.47 4.19 9.50
N TYR A 100 -3.57 3.93 10.80
CA TYR A 100 -4.83 3.53 11.43
C TYR A 100 -5.97 4.50 11.13
N GLY A 101 -5.84 5.75 11.57
CA GLY A 101 -6.87 6.76 11.37
C GLY A 101 -7.13 7.09 9.90
N ASP A 102 -6.05 7.17 9.08
CA ASP A 102 -6.17 7.50 7.66
C ASP A 102 -6.85 6.37 6.87
N CYS A 103 -6.52 5.11 7.10
CA CYS A 103 -7.20 4.01 6.44
C CYS A 103 -8.69 3.96 6.79
N TYR A 104 -9.06 4.14 8.08
CA TYR A 104 -10.48 4.19 8.46
C TYR A 104 -11.21 5.40 7.88
N LYS A 105 -10.53 6.53 7.71
CA LYS A 105 -11.08 7.67 6.98
C LYS A 105 -11.45 7.29 5.54
N TYR A 106 -10.57 6.59 4.83
CA TYR A 106 -10.83 6.19 3.44
C TYR A 106 -11.83 5.02 3.36
N ILE A 107 -11.83 4.09 4.32
CA ILE A 107 -12.89 3.06 4.43
C ILE A 107 -14.26 3.73 4.61
N ARG A 108 -14.37 4.74 5.48
CA ARG A 108 -15.61 5.50 5.65
C ARG A 108 -16.02 6.22 4.36
N GLN A 109 -15.06 6.81 3.63
CA GLN A 109 -15.34 7.47 2.35
C GLN A 109 -15.84 6.46 1.29
N ALA A 110 -15.24 5.26 1.25
CA ALA A 110 -15.68 4.16 0.41
C ALA A 110 -17.12 3.73 0.76
N ASN A 111 -17.42 3.55 2.05
CA ASN A 111 -18.74 3.14 2.50
C ASN A 111 -19.81 4.18 2.16
N ILE A 112 -19.54 5.47 2.35
CA ILE A 112 -20.46 6.56 1.97
C ILE A 112 -20.71 6.53 0.46
N PHE A 113 -19.67 6.33 -0.35
CA PHE A 113 -19.84 6.22 -1.80
C PHE A 113 -20.73 5.03 -2.18
N LEU A 114 -20.46 3.85 -1.62
CA LEU A 114 -21.21 2.64 -1.90
C LEU A 114 -22.69 2.72 -1.47
N GLU A 115 -22.96 3.44 -0.39
CA GLU A 115 -24.31 3.68 0.12
C GLU A 115 -25.08 4.71 -0.72
N LYS A 116 -24.43 5.83 -1.10
CA LYS A 116 -25.12 7.00 -1.63
C LYS A 116 -25.03 7.17 -3.15
N ALA A 117 -23.97 6.65 -3.80
CA ALA A 117 -23.83 6.82 -5.24
C ALA A 117 -24.91 6.05 -6.02
N HIS A 118 -25.56 6.74 -6.92
CA HIS A 118 -26.65 6.22 -7.73
C HIS A 118 -26.59 6.76 -9.18
N VAL A 119 -27.38 6.17 -10.06
CA VAL A 119 -27.51 6.64 -11.44
C VAL A 119 -28.06 8.07 -11.45
N ILE A 120 -27.41 8.96 -12.18
CA ILE A 120 -27.82 10.36 -12.32
C ILE A 120 -28.22 10.60 -13.79
N THR A 121 -29.51 10.73 -14.03
CA THR A 121 -30.04 10.87 -15.39
C THR A 121 -29.97 12.31 -15.92
N THR A 122 -29.97 13.28 -15.01
CA THR A 122 -29.86 14.72 -15.35
C THR A 122 -29.08 15.42 -14.23
N SER A 123 -27.96 16.03 -14.55
CA SER A 123 -27.16 16.79 -13.60
C SER A 123 -26.89 18.19 -14.12
N GLY A 124 -27.38 19.18 -13.37
CA GLY A 124 -27.06 20.59 -13.57
C GLY A 124 -27.35 21.15 -14.98
N THR A 125 -26.67 22.24 -15.31
CA THR A 125 -26.85 22.98 -16.56
C THR A 125 -26.14 22.37 -17.79
N GLN A 126 -25.31 21.34 -17.62
CA GLN A 126 -24.49 20.78 -18.69
C GLN A 126 -24.93 19.39 -19.18
N GLY A 127 -25.98 18.82 -18.59
CA GLY A 127 -26.53 17.54 -19.05
C GLY A 127 -25.64 16.32 -18.84
N ASP A 128 -24.63 16.43 -17.97
CA ASP A 128 -23.79 15.28 -17.61
C ASP A 128 -24.63 14.20 -16.91
N LYS A 129 -24.35 12.97 -17.26
CA LYS A 129 -25.02 11.80 -16.69
C LYS A 129 -24.02 10.88 -16.04
N LEU A 130 -24.48 10.10 -15.07
CA LEU A 130 -23.78 8.94 -14.54
C LEU A 130 -24.63 7.71 -14.86
N GLU A 131 -24.21 6.99 -15.87
CA GLU A 131 -24.93 5.81 -16.35
C GLU A 131 -24.62 4.60 -15.45
N GLU A 132 -25.46 3.57 -15.52
CA GLU A 132 -25.38 2.41 -14.63
C GLU A 132 -24.07 1.63 -14.80
N ASP A 133 -23.60 1.44 -16.05
CA ASP A 133 -22.35 0.71 -16.31
C ASP A 133 -21.14 1.41 -15.71
N GLU A 134 -21.04 2.75 -15.87
CA GLU A 134 -19.97 3.54 -15.26
C GLU A 134 -20.05 3.49 -13.71
N LEU A 135 -21.25 3.59 -13.16
CA LEU A 135 -21.47 3.51 -11.73
C LEU A 135 -21.07 2.13 -11.18
N ASN A 136 -21.38 1.05 -11.87
CA ASN A 136 -21.02 -0.31 -11.47
C ASN A 136 -19.50 -0.50 -11.50
N GLU A 137 -18.81 0.02 -12.51
CA GLU A 137 -17.33 0.04 -12.54
C GLU A 137 -16.76 0.83 -11.36
N MET A 138 -17.29 2.01 -11.08
CA MET A 138 -16.87 2.83 -9.94
C MET A 138 -17.11 2.09 -8.62
N ARG A 139 -18.23 1.40 -8.44
CA ARG A 139 -18.53 0.61 -7.24
C ARG A 139 -17.56 -0.55 -7.06
N ALA A 140 -17.23 -1.28 -8.13
CA ALA A 140 -16.24 -2.35 -8.09
C ALA A 140 -14.87 -1.82 -7.64
N ASN A 141 -14.44 -0.71 -8.22
CA ASN A 141 -13.19 -0.05 -7.84
C ASN A 141 -13.19 0.40 -6.36
N VAL A 142 -14.28 0.97 -5.88
CA VAL A 142 -14.40 1.43 -4.48
C VAL A 142 -14.46 0.24 -3.51
N ARG A 143 -15.12 -0.87 -3.87
CA ARG A 143 -15.10 -2.12 -3.08
C ARG A 143 -13.67 -2.67 -2.98
N PHE A 144 -12.93 -2.69 -4.09
CA PHE A 144 -11.53 -3.08 -4.07
C PHE A 144 -10.72 -2.17 -3.15
N MET A 145 -10.85 -0.85 -3.25
CA MET A 145 -10.12 0.09 -2.39
C MET A 145 -10.45 -0.10 -0.92
N ARG A 146 -11.70 -0.37 -0.58
CA ARG A 146 -12.10 -0.71 0.81
C ARG A 146 -11.38 -1.96 1.31
N ALA A 147 -11.35 -3.02 0.51
CA ALA A 147 -10.63 -4.25 0.84
C ALA A 147 -9.11 -3.98 0.97
N PHE A 148 -8.54 -3.18 0.09
CA PHE A 148 -7.13 -2.81 0.11
C PHE A 148 -6.76 -1.99 1.35
N TYR A 149 -7.59 -1.05 1.80
CA TYR A 149 -7.34 -0.32 3.04
C TYR A 149 -7.42 -1.22 4.28
N ASN A 150 -8.31 -2.20 4.29
CA ASN A 150 -8.32 -3.23 5.34
C ASN A 150 -7.06 -4.10 5.28
N TYR A 151 -6.56 -4.43 4.06
CA TYR A 151 -5.28 -5.12 3.89
C TYR A 151 -4.11 -4.29 4.44
N LEU A 152 -4.03 -2.99 4.17
CA LEU A 152 -2.99 -2.11 4.72
C LEU A 152 -3.03 -2.02 6.25
N LEU A 153 -4.23 -2.01 6.83
CA LEU A 153 -4.40 -2.08 8.29
C LEU A 153 -3.93 -3.44 8.84
N PHE A 154 -4.33 -4.53 8.19
CA PHE A 154 -3.91 -5.88 8.56
C PHE A 154 -2.40 -6.06 8.49
N GLU A 155 -1.77 -5.61 7.39
CA GLU A 155 -0.31 -5.67 7.19
C GLU A 155 0.46 -5.02 8.35
N GLN A 156 -0.03 -3.91 8.89
CA GLN A 156 0.67 -3.15 9.92
C GLN A 156 0.24 -3.50 11.35
N TYR A 157 -1.01 -3.88 11.58
CA TYR A 157 -1.57 -4.02 12.93
C TYR A 157 -2.06 -5.43 13.26
N GLY A 158 -2.17 -6.33 12.29
CA GLY A 158 -2.75 -7.66 12.46
C GLY A 158 -4.25 -7.61 12.75
N PRO A 159 -4.70 -7.89 14.00
CA PRO A 159 -6.11 -7.83 14.36
C PRO A 159 -6.61 -6.38 14.40
N ILE A 160 -7.65 -6.09 13.64
CA ILE A 160 -8.24 -4.75 13.46
C ILE A 160 -9.75 -4.77 13.67
N ILE A 161 -10.39 -3.63 13.70
CA ILE A 161 -11.85 -3.50 13.71
C ILE A 161 -12.33 -3.56 12.25
N LEU A 162 -13.15 -4.56 11.91
CA LEU A 162 -13.82 -4.62 10.61
C LEU A 162 -15.10 -3.79 10.64
N VAL A 163 -15.05 -2.63 10.03
CA VAL A 163 -16.22 -1.75 9.88
C VAL A 163 -17.20 -2.28 8.82
N LYS A 164 -16.69 -3.08 7.89
CA LYS A 164 -17.43 -3.60 6.72
C LYS A 164 -18.10 -2.47 5.94
N ASP A 165 -19.41 -2.48 5.81
CA ASP A 165 -20.22 -1.52 5.06
C ASP A 165 -20.84 -0.40 5.94
N LYS A 166 -20.66 -0.46 7.25
CA LYS A 166 -21.27 0.52 8.16
C LYS A 166 -20.65 1.91 8.01
N VAL A 167 -21.50 2.93 7.94
CA VAL A 167 -21.13 4.33 8.10
C VAL A 167 -21.52 4.78 9.52
N TYR A 168 -20.51 5.04 10.33
CA TYR A 168 -20.74 5.55 11.69
C TYR A 168 -20.98 7.06 11.66
N GLU A 169 -21.94 7.53 12.45
CA GLU A 169 -22.16 8.96 12.65
C GLU A 169 -21.05 9.58 13.51
N ALA A 170 -20.76 10.87 13.29
CA ALA A 170 -19.68 11.57 13.99
C ALA A 170 -19.87 11.63 15.51
N THR A 171 -21.12 11.52 15.98
CA THR A 171 -21.51 11.57 17.39
C THR A 171 -21.61 10.16 18.02
N GLU A 172 -21.50 9.11 17.22
CA GLU A 172 -21.62 7.73 17.67
C GLU A 172 -20.33 7.29 18.40
N THR A 173 -20.48 6.89 19.68
CA THR A 173 -19.36 6.33 20.42
C THR A 173 -19.07 4.92 19.88
N GLN A 174 -17.83 4.70 19.47
CA GLN A 174 -17.39 3.42 18.91
C GLN A 174 -16.57 2.68 19.97
N ASP A 175 -17.22 1.84 20.74
CA ASP A 175 -16.56 0.85 21.60
C ASP A 175 -16.73 -0.54 20.98
N VAL A 176 -16.01 -0.76 19.88
CA VAL A 176 -16.08 -1.99 19.09
C VAL A 176 -14.80 -2.79 19.29
N PRO A 177 -14.89 -4.06 19.70
CA PRO A 177 -13.73 -4.91 19.86
C PRO A 177 -13.05 -5.18 18.49
N ARG A 178 -11.76 -5.49 18.53
CA ARG A 178 -11.04 -5.91 17.32
C ARG A 178 -11.51 -7.29 16.88
N ASN A 179 -11.57 -7.49 15.58
CA ASN A 179 -11.72 -8.82 15.01
C ASN A 179 -10.41 -9.61 15.12
N THR A 180 -10.50 -10.91 15.17
CA THR A 180 -9.34 -11.81 15.17
C THR A 180 -8.58 -11.72 13.86
N VAL A 181 -7.32 -12.12 13.86
CA VAL A 181 -6.50 -12.19 12.63
C VAL A 181 -7.19 -13.00 11.55
N ASP A 182 -7.78 -14.15 11.90
CA ASP A 182 -8.44 -15.02 10.92
C ASP A 182 -9.70 -14.39 10.34
N GLU A 183 -10.55 -13.77 11.17
CA GLU A 183 -11.73 -13.04 10.69
C GLU A 183 -11.35 -11.89 9.72
N VAL A 184 -10.25 -11.20 10.00
CA VAL A 184 -9.74 -10.11 9.14
C VAL A 184 -9.29 -10.67 7.79
N ILE A 185 -8.52 -11.76 7.81
CA ILE A 185 -8.04 -12.42 6.59
C ILE A 185 -9.21 -12.92 5.74
N GLU A 186 -10.16 -13.62 6.35
CA GLU A 186 -11.34 -14.15 5.66
C GLU A 186 -12.16 -13.04 5.00
N TYR A 187 -12.39 -11.93 5.71
CA TYR A 187 -13.11 -10.79 5.17
C TYR A 187 -12.42 -10.18 3.95
N ILE A 188 -11.10 -9.93 4.05
CA ILE A 188 -10.33 -9.34 2.96
C ILE A 188 -10.27 -10.31 1.77
N ASP A 189 -10.03 -11.60 2.01
CA ASP A 189 -9.99 -12.62 0.96
C ASP A 189 -11.31 -12.72 0.21
N GLN A 190 -12.41 -12.72 0.94
CA GLN A 190 -13.75 -12.77 0.35
C GLN A 190 -14.01 -11.55 -0.53
N GLU A 191 -13.78 -10.33 -0.02
CA GLU A 191 -13.98 -9.10 -0.79
C GLU A 191 -13.11 -9.08 -2.05
N LEU A 192 -11.85 -9.47 -1.96
CA LEU A 192 -10.94 -9.51 -3.11
C LEU A 192 -11.36 -10.55 -4.16
N ARG A 193 -11.83 -11.74 -3.74
CA ARG A 193 -12.33 -12.76 -4.69
C ARG A 193 -13.60 -12.34 -5.40
N GLU A 194 -14.52 -11.73 -4.68
CA GLU A 194 -15.77 -11.27 -5.26
C GLU A 194 -15.51 -10.15 -6.26
N VAL A 195 -14.79 -9.10 -5.83
CA VAL A 195 -14.57 -7.92 -6.65
C VAL A 195 -13.69 -8.21 -7.87
N ALA A 196 -12.80 -9.20 -7.82
CA ALA A 196 -11.98 -9.60 -8.96
C ALA A 196 -12.80 -9.98 -10.20
N ASN A 197 -14.05 -10.39 -10.03
CA ASN A 197 -14.96 -10.71 -11.14
C ASN A 197 -15.74 -9.49 -11.68
N GLU A 198 -15.80 -8.41 -10.89
CA GLU A 198 -16.46 -7.16 -11.23
C GLU A 198 -15.49 -6.13 -11.83
N LEU A 199 -14.20 -6.23 -11.50
CA LEU A 199 -13.14 -5.37 -12.02
C LEU A 199 -12.84 -5.66 -13.50
N PRO A 200 -12.21 -4.71 -14.22
CA PRO A 200 -11.70 -4.96 -15.56
C PRO A 200 -10.83 -6.22 -15.61
N GLN A 201 -11.16 -7.09 -16.57
CA GLN A 201 -10.57 -8.43 -16.65
C GLN A 201 -9.16 -8.41 -17.27
N GLU A 202 -8.84 -7.38 -18.05
CA GLU A 202 -7.56 -7.25 -18.73
C GLU A 202 -6.70 -6.17 -18.07
N PRO A 203 -5.37 -6.33 -18.07
CA PRO A 203 -4.44 -5.31 -17.59
C PRO A 203 -4.61 -4.00 -18.37
N MET A 204 -4.42 -2.88 -17.68
CA MET A 204 -4.58 -1.54 -18.25
C MET A 204 -3.26 -0.99 -18.83
N HIS A 205 -2.31 -1.84 -19.21
CA HIS A 205 -0.98 -1.43 -19.67
C HIS A 205 -0.98 -0.49 -20.89
N GLU A 206 -1.90 -0.73 -21.82
CA GLU A 206 -1.96 -0.02 -23.08
C GLU A 206 -2.79 1.26 -23.03
N ASN A 207 -3.56 1.45 -21.97
CA ASN A 207 -4.40 2.63 -21.80
C ASN A 207 -3.88 3.55 -20.70
N GLU A 208 -3.22 4.63 -21.10
CA GLU A 208 -2.59 5.59 -20.17
C GLU A 208 -3.56 6.19 -19.15
N SER A 209 -4.82 6.36 -19.53
CA SER A 209 -5.85 6.93 -18.65
C SER A 209 -6.29 6.01 -17.53
N TYR A 210 -6.05 4.71 -17.66
CA TYR A 210 -6.57 3.69 -16.74
C TYR A 210 -5.48 2.86 -16.04
N ARG A 211 -4.21 3.15 -16.28
CA ARG A 211 -3.07 2.39 -15.73
C ARG A 211 -3.04 2.28 -14.21
N VAL A 212 -3.70 3.20 -13.54
CA VAL A 212 -3.74 3.27 -12.06
C VAL A 212 -4.99 2.62 -11.47
N TRP A 213 -5.94 2.24 -12.29
CA TRP A 213 -7.17 1.64 -11.84
C TRP A 213 -6.97 0.17 -11.46
N PRO A 214 -7.62 -0.31 -10.41
CA PRO A 214 -7.53 -1.71 -10.04
C PRO A 214 -8.16 -2.59 -11.12
N THR A 215 -7.50 -3.71 -11.39
CA THR A 215 -7.97 -4.75 -12.31
C THR A 215 -8.05 -6.08 -11.58
N LYS A 216 -8.59 -7.11 -12.23
CA LYS A 216 -8.57 -8.48 -11.72
C LYS A 216 -7.15 -8.90 -11.29
N GLY A 217 -6.14 -8.60 -12.10
CA GLY A 217 -4.75 -8.92 -11.78
C GLY A 217 -4.27 -8.27 -10.49
N VAL A 218 -4.65 -7.01 -10.26
CA VAL A 218 -4.33 -6.29 -9.02
C VAL A 218 -5.00 -6.95 -7.82
N ALA A 219 -6.28 -7.30 -7.92
CA ALA A 219 -7.00 -7.97 -6.83
C ALA A 219 -6.40 -9.34 -6.49
N LEU A 220 -6.03 -10.13 -7.51
CA LEU A 220 -5.36 -11.42 -7.31
C LEU A 220 -3.97 -11.27 -6.70
N ALA A 221 -3.20 -10.25 -7.11
CA ALA A 221 -1.87 -9.99 -6.55
C ALA A 221 -1.94 -9.57 -5.08
N VAL A 222 -2.88 -8.70 -4.71
CA VAL A 222 -3.11 -8.32 -3.30
C VAL A 222 -3.55 -9.53 -2.48
N ARG A 223 -4.41 -10.38 -3.04
CA ARG A 223 -4.84 -11.63 -2.39
C ARG A 223 -3.68 -12.60 -2.16
N ALA A 224 -2.78 -12.76 -3.12
CA ALA A 224 -1.57 -13.56 -2.95
C ALA A 224 -0.69 -13.04 -1.81
N LYS A 225 -0.46 -11.73 -1.75
CA LYS A 225 0.28 -11.09 -0.63
C LYS A 225 -0.42 -11.28 0.71
N LEU A 226 -1.74 -11.14 0.77
CA LEU A 226 -2.53 -11.37 1.97
C LEU A 226 -2.26 -12.75 2.56
N TRP A 227 -2.34 -13.79 1.73
CA TRP A 227 -2.17 -15.17 2.19
C TRP A 227 -0.72 -15.53 2.54
N LEU A 228 0.27 -14.97 1.84
CA LEU A 228 1.68 -15.09 2.24
C LEU A 228 1.92 -14.50 3.62
N TYR A 229 1.35 -13.33 3.91
CA TYR A 229 1.39 -12.72 5.25
C TYR A 229 0.65 -13.57 6.29
N ALA A 230 -0.55 -14.02 5.97
CA ALA A 230 -1.40 -14.84 6.84
C ALA A 230 -0.77 -16.18 7.23
N ALA A 231 0.01 -16.78 6.33
CA ALA A 231 0.71 -18.03 6.56
C ALA A 231 2.05 -17.83 7.31
N SER A 232 2.59 -16.59 7.32
CA SER A 232 3.89 -16.30 7.94
C SER A 232 3.86 -16.55 9.46
N PRO A 233 5.01 -16.92 10.07
CA PRO A 233 5.08 -17.17 11.51
C PRO A 233 4.57 -16.01 12.38
N LEU A 234 4.74 -14.78 11.91
CA LEU A 234 4.29 -13.58 12.64
C LEU A 234 2.78 -13.60 12.93
N LEU A 235 1.96 -14.03 11.95
CA LEU A 235 0.50 -13.99 12.02
C LEU A 235 -0.12 -15.37 12.19
N ASN A 236 0.67 -16.43 12.12
CA ASN A 236 0.25 -17.81 12.19
C ASN A 236 0.91 -18.57 13.36
N GLY A 237 0.73 -18.08 14.57
CA GLY A 237 1.10 -18.76 15.80
C GLY A 237 2.59 -18.78 16.16
N GLY A 238 3.46 -18.18 15.34
CA GLY A 238 4.91 -18.15 15.61
C GLY A 238 5.36 -17.01 16.54
N TYR A 239 4.56 -15.97 16.68
CA TYR A 239 4.83 -14.85 17.59
C TYR A 239 4.18 -15.11 18.94
N ARG A 240 4.94 -15.69 19.86
CA ARG A 240 4.45 -16.21 21.16
C ARG A 240 3.79 -15.15 22.03
N GLU A 241 4.32 -13.93 22.06
CA GLU A 241 3.80 -12.83 22.84
C GLU A 241 2.39 -12.43 22.37
N ALA A 242 2.13 -12.52 21.07
CA ALA A 242 0.83 -12.20 20.50
C ALA A 242 -0.26 -13.22 20.88
N LEU A 243 0.09 -14.47 21.16
CA LEU A 243 -0.88 -15.51 21.53
C LEU A 243 -1.60 -15.20 22.84
N SER A 244 -1.06 -14.33 23.67
CA SER A 244 -1.70 -13.88 24.94
C SER A 244 -2.62 -12.68 24.75
N LEU A 245 -2.66 -12.06 23.57
CA LEU A 245 -3.47 -10.88 23.31
C LEU A 245 -4.93 -11.25 23.15
N THR A 246 -5.78 -10.65 23.98
CA THR A 246 -7.22 -10.86 23.99
C THR A 246 -7.98 -9.54 23.95
N ASN A 247 -9.22 -9.60 23.49
CA ASN A 247 -10.21 -8.56 23.75
C ASN A 247 -10.67 -8.59 25.21
N PRO A 248 -11.36 -7.56 25.72
CA PRO A 248 -11.87 -7.53 27.09
C PRO A 248 -12.81 -8.70 27.44
N ASP A 249 -13.48 -9.29 26.46
CA ASP A 249 -14.36 -10.45 26.60
C ASP A 249 -13.61 -11.79 26.66
N GLY A 250 -12.27 -11.77 26.54
CA GLY A 250 -11.41 -12.95 26.55
C GLY A 250 -11.19 -13.58 25.16
N THR A 251 -11.78 -13.05 24.10
CA THR A 251 -11.53 -13.52 22.72
C THR A 251 -10.07 -13.35 22.35
N ARG A 252 -9.37 -14.43 22.05
CA ARG A 252 -7.96 -14.41 21.62
C ARG A 252 -7.84 -13.88 20.20
N LEU A 253 -6.92 -12.94 19.98
CA LEU A 253 -6.79 -12.20 18.73
C LEU A 253 -5.94 -12.90 17.68
N PHE A 254 -4.92 -13.65 18.08
CA PHE A 254 -4.03 -14.38 17.19
C PHE A 254 -4.31 -15.88 17.23
N PRO A 255 -4.29 -16.57 16.07
CA PRO A 255 -4.54 -18.00 15.99
C PRO A 255 -3.35 -18.83 16.50
N ASP A 256 -3.59 -20.11 16.73
CA ASP A 256 -2.53 -21.10 16.77
C ASP A 256 -2.00 -21.35 15.34
N ARG A 257 -0.85 -22.00 15.25
CA ARG A 257 -0.25 -22.34 13.96
C ARG A 257 -1.16 -23.29 13.18
N ASP A 258 -1.46 -22.92 11.96
CA ASP A 258 -2.15 -23.75 10.96
C ASP A 258 -1.32 -23.81 9.67
N ASP A 259 -0.68 -24.94 9.43
CA ASP A 259 0.15 -25.17 8.24
C ASP A 259 -0.66 -25.18 6.94
N ASN A 260 -1.98 -25.34 7.01
CA ASN A 260 -2.88 -25.27 5.84
C ASN A 260 -2.91 -23.86 5.21
N LYS A 261 -2.59 -22.83 5.95
CA LYS A 261 -2.49 -21.47 5.41
C LYS A 261 -1.45 -21.36 4.30
N TRP A 262 -0.38 -22.16 4.35
CA TRP A 262 0.60 -22.24 3.26
C TRP A 262 0.01 -22.84 1.98
N ASN A 263 -0.90 -23.81 2.09
CA ASN A 263 -1.60 -24.38 0.92
C ASN A 263 -2.54 -23.32 0.30
N THR A 264 -3.20 -22.51 1.15
CA THR A 264 -4.05 -21.43 0.67
C THR A 264 -3.22 -20.31 0.02
N ALA A 265 -2.07 -19.98 0.59
CA ALA A 265 -1.13 -19.03 0.00
C ALA A 265 -0.63 -19.50 -1.37
N LEU A 266 -0.25 -20.79 -1.48
CA LEU A 266 0.14 -21.41 -2.75
C LEU A 266 -0.98 -21.31 -3.79
N SER A 267 -2.22 -21.63 -3.39
CA SER A 267 -3.39 -21.49 -4.28
C SER A 267 -3.61 -20.05 -4.73
N ALA A 268 -3.53 -19.09 -3.83
CA ALA A 268 -3.72 -17.69 -4.16
C ALA A 268 -2.62 -17.14 -5.10
N CYS A 269 -1.36 -17.55 -4.90
CA CYS A 269 -0.27 -17.24 -5.82
C CYS A 269 -0.49 -17.90 -7.19
N LYS A 270 -0.94 -19.16 -7.21
CA LYS A 270 -1.22 -19.87 -8.46
C LYS A 270 -2.38 -19.23 -9.23
N ASP A 271 -3.43 -18.79 -8.57
CA ASP A 271 -4.55 -18.08 -9.20
C ASP A 271 -4.06 -16.85 -9.98
N PHE A 272 -3.11 -16.09 -9.41
CA PHE A 272 -2.49 -14.96 -10.10
C PHE A 272 -1.62 -15.41 -11.27
N ILE A 273 -0.77 -16.42 -11.08
CA ILE A 273 0.14 -16.90 -12.13
C ILE A 273 -0.67 -17.45 -13.32
N ASP A 274 -1.66 -18.29 -13.06
CA ASP A 274 -2.52 -18.87 -14.10
C ASP A 274 -3.27 -17.74 -14.88
N TYR A 275 -3.71 -16.70 -14.19
CA TYR A 275 -4.32 -15.53 -14.83
C TYR A 275 -3.29 -14.75 -15.67
N ALA A 276 -2.07 -14.55 -15.16
CA ALA A 276 -1.01 -13.82 -15.85
C ALA A 276 -0.59 -14.52 -17.15
N GLU A 277 -0.43 -15.85 -17.08
CA GLU A 277 0.03 -16.68 -18.20
C GLU A 277 -1.06 -16.89 -19.26
N ALA A 278 -2.32 -17.08 -18.84
CA ALA A 278 -3.46 -17.47 -19.71
C ALA A 278 -3.77 -16.50 -20.88
N GLY A 279 -3.10 -15.42 -21.03
CA GLY A 279 -3.26 -14.48 -22.14
C GLY A 279 -2.01 -13.66 -22.34
N ASN A 280 -0.88 -14.12 -21.79
CA ASN A 280 0.37 -13.35 -21.76
C ASN A 280 0.14 -11.92 -21.22
N ARG A 281 -0.67 -11.85 -20.12
CA ARG A 281 -1.10 -10.58 -19.53
C ARG A 281 0.02 -9.87 -18.81
N TYR A 282 0.83 -10.64 -18.08
CA TYR A 282 2.01 -10.16 -17.37
C TYR A 282 3.21 -11.01 -17.74
N GLU A 283 4.36 -10.38 -17.86
CA GLU A 283 5.63 -11.05 -18.13
C GLU A 283 6.79 -10.22 -17.61
N LEU A 284 7.93 -10.85 -17.31
CA LEU A 284 9.14 -10.13 -16.93
C LEU A 284 9.59 -9.23 -18.08
N TYR A 285 9.85 -7.97 -17.76
CA TYR A 285 10.29 -6.98 -18.75
C TYR A 285 11.72 -7.28 -19.21
N LYS A 286 11.91 -7.34 -20.51
CA LYS A 286 13.19 -7.65 -21.13
C LYS A 286 13.47 -6.74 -22.29
N GLU A 287 14.67 -6.17 -22.31
CA GLU A 287 15.20 -5.47 -23.49
C GLU A 287 16.32 -6.28 -24.12
N TYR A 288 16.47 -6.13 -25.43
CA TYR A 288 17.45 -6.86 -26.20
C TYR A 288 18.24 -5.88 -27.05
N THR A 289 19.55 -6.13 -27.19
CA THR A 289 20.41 -5.50 -28.17
C THR A 289 20.65 -6.46 -29.33
N THR A 290 20.93 -5.90 -30.49
CA THR A 290 21.28 -6.71 -31.68
C THR A 290 22.78 -6.77 -31.85
N SER A 291 23.35 -7.96 -31.83
CA SER A 291 24.78 -8.17 -32.09
C SER A 291 25.16 -7.80 -33.50
N SER A 292 26.46 -7.70 -33.77
CA SER A 292 26.99 -7.49 -35.12
C SER A 292 26.64 -8.62 -36.10
N THR A 293 26.25 -9.78 -35.60
CA THR A 293 25.81 -10.93 -36.40
C THR A 293 24.29 -11.00 -36.57
N GLY A 294 23.53 -10.02 -36.01
CA GLY A 294 22.06 -9.98 -36.08
C GLY A 294 21.35 -10.77 -34.99
N GLU A 295 22.05 -11.35 -34.03
CA GLU A 295 21.49 -12.09 -32.92
C GLU A 295 20.93 -11.14 -31.84
N GLN A 296 19.76 -11.46 -31.28
CA GLN A 296 19.18 -10.74 -30.16
C GLN A 296 19.82 -11.21 -28.85
N ILE A 297 20.51 -10.32 -28.16
CA ILE A 297 21.17 -10.57 -26.88
C ILE A 297 20.38 -9.81 -25.80
N LEU A 298 20.01 -10.52 -24.73
CA LEU A 298 19.36 -9.90 -23.57
C LEU A 298 20.28 -8.83 -22.97
N ASP A 299 19.79 -7.58 -22.94
CA ASP A 299 20.43 -6.46 -22.27
C ASP A 299 19.88 -6.36 -20.85
N VAL A 300 20.58 -6.94 -19.90
CA VAL A 300 20.16 -7.00 -18.49
C VAL A 300 20.13 -5.60 -17.88
N ASP A 301 21.13 -4.78 -18.17
CA ASP A 301 21.25 -3.42 -17.61
C ASP A 301 20.11 -2.52 -18.13
N ALA A 302 19.85 -2.56 -19.43
CA ALA A 302 18.73 -1.83 -20.02
C ALA A 302 17.37 -2.33 -19.51
N SER A 303 17.21 -3.66 -19.32
CA SER A 303 15.99 -4.26 -18.78
C SER A 303 15.70 -3.73 -17.39
N VAL A 304 16.66 -3.77 -16.49
CA VAL A 304 16.50 -3.28 -15.10
C VAL A 304 16.30 -1.76 -15.07
N TYR A 305 17.09 -1.02 -15.83
CA TYR A 305 16.98 0.44 -15.88
C TYR A 305 15.62 0.92 -16.39
N ASN A 306 15.14 0.35 -17.50
CA ASN A 306 13.91 0.78 -18.14
C ASN A 306 12.64 0.21 -17.50
N LEU A 307 12.73 -0.82 -16.68
CA LEU A 307 11.59 -1.40 -15.96
C LEU A 307 10.74 -0.33 -15.26
N PHE A 308 11.39 0.63 -14.61
CA PHE A 308 10.72 1.69 -13.86
C PHE A 308 10.57 3.01 -14.62
N GLN A 309 11.10 3.10 -15.87
CA GLN A 309 11.04 4.33 -16.66
C GLN A 309 9.77 4.42 -17.51
N LYS A 310 9.12 3.31 -17.79
CA LYS A 310 7.94 3.24 -18.65
C LYS A 310 7.03 2.12 -18.22
N TYR A 311 5.73 2.29 -18.48
CA TYR A 311 4.77 1.22 -18.25
C TYR A 311 5.07 0.03 -19.15
N ASN A 312 5.03 -1.16 -18.57
CA ASN A 312 5.32 -2.41 -19.28
C ASN A 312 4.55 -3.57 -18.60
N LYS A 313 4.65 -4.77 -19.15
CA LYS A 313 3.90 -5.95 -18.70
C LYS A 313 4.33 -6.53 -17.36
N GLU A 314 5.44 -6.11 -16.78
CA GLU A 314 5.84 -6.54 -15.42
C GLU A 314 5.12 -5.74 -14.34
N ILE A 315 4.67 -4.53 -14.65
CA ILE A 315 3.99 -3.67 -13.70
C ILE A 315 2.54 -4.12 -13.54
N ILE A 316 2.20 -4.62 -12.37
CA ILE A 316 0.84 -5.07 -12.05
C ILE A 316 -0.06 -3.87 -11.72
N TRP A 317 0.43 -2.94 -10.91
CA TRP A 317 -0.31 -1.77 -10.48
C TRP A 317 0.63 -0.59 -10.23
N GLY A 318 0.28 0.55 -10.76
CA GLY A 318 1.03 1.79 -10.57
C GLY A 318 0.24 2.81 -9.75
N THR A 319 0.90 3.89 -9.38
CA THR A 319 0.27 5.06 -8.76
C THR A 319 0.05 6.16 -9.81
N ALA A 320 -1.04 6.94 -9.63
CA ALA A 320 -1.31 8.14 -10.44
C ALA A 320 -0.46 9.35 -10.03
N ASN A 321 0.33 9.23 -8.99
CA ASN A 321 1.11 10.35 -8.49
C ASN A 321 2.28 10.64 -9.43
N ASN A 322 2.24 11.79 -10.09
CA ASN A 322 3.33 12.29 -10.95
C ASN A 322 4.44 12.96 -10.14
N ASP A 323 4.21 13.17 -8.87
CA ASP A 323 5.20 13.77 -7.99
C ASP A 323 6.21 12.68 -7.62
N TRP A 324 7.47 12.89 -7.93
CA TRP A 324 8.57 12.01 -7.57
C TRP A 324 8.80 11.94 -6.06
N GLY A 325 7.81 12.36 -5.31
CA GLY A 325 7.56 12.05 -3.89
C GLY A 325 8.62 12.44 -2.91
N GLY A 326 9.63 13.02 -3.12
CA GLY A 326 10.74 13.30 -2.24
C GLY A 326 12.08 12.95 -2.87
N LEU A 327 12.04 12.56 -4.14
CA LEU A 327 13.22 12.59 -5.01
C LEU A 327 13.42 14.01 -5.55
N ASP A 328 12.46 14.91 -5.32
CA ASP A 328 12.57 16.30 -5.68
C ASP A 328 13.76 16.97 -4.98
N GLY A 329 14.52 17.70 -5.73
CA GLY A 329 15.44 18.77 -5.35
C GLY A 329 16.36 18.60 -4.15
N ASP A 330 16.02 17.80 -3.15
CA ASP A 330 16.85 17.57 -1.98
C ASP A 330 17.74 16.35 -2.11
N ALA A 331 18.06 16.07 -3.37
CA ALA A 331 19.30 15.39 -3.61
C ALA A 331 19.35 13.94 -3.15
N PHE A 332 18.32 13.13 -3.51
CA PHE A 332 18.47 11.68 -3.37
C PHE A 332 19.78 11.21 -4.01
N ASP A 333 20.04 11.64 -5.24
CA ASP A 333 21.30 11.35 -5.94
C ASP A 333 22.53 11.75 -5.13
N ARG A 334 22.52 12.93 -4.52
CA ARG A 334 23.62 13.40 -3.66
C ARG A 334 23.80 12.59 -2.39
N ARG A 335 22.73 12.00 -1.86
CA ARG A 335 22.76 11.22 -0.62
C ARG A 335 23.35 9.83 -0.79
N ILE A 336 23.19 9.23 -1.97
CA ILE A 336 23.81 7.95 -2.33
C ILE A 336 25.25 8.10 -2.83
N VAL A 337 25.62 9.28 -3.34
CA VAL A 337 26.98 9.55 -3.84
C VAL A 337 27.94 9.76 -2.65
N PRO A 338 29.12 9.12 -2.65
CA PRO A 338 30.14 9.29 -1.62
C PRO A 338 30.53 10.74 -1.41
N ARG A 339 30.91 11.11 -0.20
CA ARG A 339 31.35 12.48 0.15
C ARG A 339 32.61 12.95 -0.57
N CYS A 340 33.41 12.04 -1.07
CA CYS A 340 34.60 12.37 -1.89
C CYS A 340 34.24 12.91 -3.26
N GLU A 341 33.02 12.63 -3.71
CA GLU A 341 32.52 13.14 -5.01
C GLU A 341 31.94 14.56 -4.86
N LYS A 342 31.99 15.32 -5.95
CA LYS A 342 31.47 16.69 -5.97
C LYS A 342 30.00 16.73 -5.54
N ASN A 343 29.72 17.42 -4.47
CA ASN A 343 28.41 17.55 -3.86
C ASN A 343 27.82 16.27 -3.26
N GLY A 344 28.57 15.18 -3.14
CA GLY A 344 28.12 13.96 -2.47
C GLY A 344 27.87 14.18 -0.98
N LEU A 345 26.81 13.61 -0.44
CA LEU A 345 26.46 13.64 0.99
C LEU A 345 26.79 12.33 1.70
N GLY A 346 26.81 11.21 0.96
CA GLY A 346 27.16 9.88 1.49
C GLY A 346 26.37 9.49 2.72
N SER A 347 25.07 9.79 2.73
CA SER A 347 24.22 9.60 3.90
C SER A 347 23.18 8.48 3.76
N THR A 348 23.19 7.79 2.65
CA THR A 348 22.35 6.61 2.40
C THR A 348 23.21 5.53 1.76
N GLY A 349 23.18 4.35 2.32
CA GLY A 349 23.90 3.18 1.82
C GLY A 349 23.02 1.93 1.91
N VAL A 350 23.41 0.90 1.19
CA VAL A 350 22.84 -0.44 1.32
C VAL A 350 23.54 -1.20 2.43
N THR A 351 22.83 -2.13 3.07
CA THR A 351 23.43 -3.04 4.04
C THR A 351 24.23 -4.15 3.33
N GLN A 352 25.16 -4.76 4.04
CA GLN A 352 25.88 -5.92 3.51
C GLN A 352 24.92 -7.11 3.32
N GLU A 353 23.92 -7.24 4.17
CA GLU A 353 22.88 -8.26 4.08
C GLU A 353 22.12 -8.16 2.75
N LEU A 354 21.76 -6.94 2.33
CA LEU A 354 21.12 -6.75 1.04
C LEU A 354 22.05 -7.11 -0.13
N VAL A 355 23.32 -6.70 -0.06
CA VAL A 355 24.32 -7.06 -1.08
C VAL A 355 24.47 -8.58 -1.17
N ASP A 356 24.57 -9.25 -0.02
CA ASP A 356 24.73 -10.71 0.08
C ASP A 356 23.48 -11.49 -0.41
N ALA A 357 22.32 -10.83 -0.47
CA ALA A 357 21.08 -11.45 -0.97
C ALA A 357 21.03 -11.59 -2.50
N PHE A 358 21.89 -10.86 -3.24
CA PHE A 358 21.95 -11.00 -4.68
C PHE A 358 22.66 -12.30 -5.08
N TYR A 359 22.12 -12.93 -6.12
CA TYR A 359 22.70 -14.17 -6.67
C TYR A 359 23.82 -13.85 -7.65
N MET A 360 24.73 -14.81 -7.78
CA MET A 360 25.77 -14.76 -8.79
C MET A 360 25.20 -15.04 -10.20
N ASN A 361 26.02 -14.84 -11.22
CA ASN A 361 25.61 -15.00 -12.63
C ASN A 361 25.15 -16.42 -13.01
N ASP A 362 25.45 -17.41 -12.18
CA ASP A 362 24.95 -18.79 -12.31
C ASP A 362 23.58 -19.02 -11.65
N GLY A 363 22.96 -17.96 -11.12
CA GLY A 363 21.67 -18.02 -10.42
C GLY A 363 21.75 -18.62 -9.01
N LEU A 364 22.94 -18.76 -8.45
CA LEU A 364 23.16 -19.35 -7.12
C LEU A 364 23.57 -18.27 -6.10
N PRO A 365 23.21 -18.45 -4.82
CA PRO A 365 23.55 -17.50 -3.74
C PRO A 365 25.06 -17.54 -3.43
N ILE A 366 25.55 -16.48 -2.82
CA ILE A 366 26.93 -16.38 -2.34
C ILE A 366 27.22 -17.23 -1.09
N LYS A 367 26.18 -17.60 -0.36
CA LYS A 367 26.22 -18.49 0.80
C LYS A 367 25.28 -19.67 0.56
N GLU A 368 25.66 -20.85 1.03
CA GLU A 368 24.79 -22.02 1.00
C GLU A 368 23.53 -21.76 1.83
N THR A 369 22.40 -22.20 1.29
CA THR A 369 21.09 -22.16 1.96
C THR A 369 20.55 -23.58 2.11
N ASP A 370 19.46 -23.76 2.85
CA ASP A 370 18.80 -25.07 3.01
C ASP A 370 18.29 -25.66 1.67
N TYR A 371 18.18 -24.84 0.64
CA TYR A 371 17.57 -25.21 -0.64
C TYR A 371 18.50 -25.10 -1.84
N LEU A 372 19.55 -24.29 -1.74
CA LEU A 372 20.46 -24.00 -2.85
C LEU A 372 21.92 -24.06 -2.39
N PRO A 373 22.80 -24.70 -3.19
CA PRO A 373 24.22 -24.69 -2.92
C PRO A 373 24.82 -23.30 -3.13
N LYS A 374 25.95 -23.04 -2.50
CA LYS A 374 26.76 -21.83 -2.74
C LYS A 374 27.25 -21.81 -4.19
N SER A 375 27.23 -20.64 -4.82
CA SER A 375 27.84 -20.42 -6.14
C SER A 375 29.33 -20.68 -6.13
N THR A 376 29.82 -21.39 -7.13
CA THR A 376 31.26 -21.59 -7.36
C THR A 376 31.96 -20.38 -7.97
N LEU A 377 31.17 -19.41 -8.48
CA LEU A 377 31.66 -18.16 -9.03
C LEU A 377 32.03 -17.17 -7.91
N TYR A 378 31.44 -17.33 -6.74
CA TYR A 378 31.73 -16.47 -5.60
C TYR A 378 33.11 -16.72 -5.00
N LYS A 379 33.89 -15.67 -4.88
CA LYS A 379 35.22 -15.67 -4.25
C LYS A 379 35.26 -14.65 -3.12
N GLU A 380 35.67 -15.07 -1.93
CA GLU A 380 35.74 -14.20 -0.75
C GLU A 380 36.75 -13.04 -0.91
N ASP A 381 37.74 -13.21 -1.75
CA ASP A 381 38.75 -12.19 -2.07
C ASP A 381 38.21 -11.05 -2.95
N GLY A 382 36.98 -11.20 -3.48
CA GLY A 382 36.27 -10.15 -4.22
C GLY A 382 35.65 -9.08 -3.35
N TYR A 383 35.43 -9.34 -2.06
CA TYR A 383 35.04 -8.29 -1.11
C TYR A 383 36.28 -7.43 -0.78
N GLY A 384 36.19 -6.16 -1.11
CA GLY A 384 37.12 -5.18 -0.56
C GLY A 384 37.02 -5.22 0.96
N THR A 385 37.91 -5.94 1.64
CA THR A 385 38.12 -5.69 3.05
C THR A 385 38.43 -4.21 3.19
N TYR A 386 37.66 -3.49 4.00
CA TYR A 386 38.05 -2.16 4.46
C TYR A 386 39.39 -2.33 5.18
N LYS A 387 40.46 -2.22 4.44
CA LYS A 387 41.75 -1.99 5.01
C LYS A 387 41.73 -0.52 5.39
N ASP A 388 41.86 -0.28 6.67
CA ASP A 388 42.27 1.02 7.20
C ASP A 388 43.65 1.34 6.60
N ASN A 389 43.61 1.82 5.36
CA ASN A 389 44.80 2.26 4.65
C ASN A 389 45.08 3.64 5.18
N ASN A 390 45.99 3.74 6.11
CA ASN A 390 46.68 4.98 6.44
C ASN A 390 47.35 5.66 5.22
N ASP A 391 47.18 5.11 4.03
CA ASP A 391 47.77 5.56 2.77
C ASP A 391 46.88 6.49 1.97
N GLY A 392 45.70 6.87 2.48
CA GLY A 392 44.83 7.88 1.83
C GLY A 392 44.35 7.52 0.42
N LYS A 393 44.24 6.23 0.07
CA LYS A 393 43.71 5.74 -1.23
C LYS A 393 42.41 5.01 -1.06
#